data_406b9e4b97535a508f614481d2e61e7c
#
_entry.id   406b9e4b97535a508f614481d2e61e7c
#
_cell.length_a   1.000
_cell.length_b   1.000
_cell.length_c   1.000
_cell.angle_alpha   90.00
_cell.angle_beta   90.00
_cell.angle_gamma   90.00
#
_symmetry.space_group_name_H-M   'P 1'
#
loop_
_entity.id
_entity.type
_entity.pdbx_description
1 polymer ?
#
loop_
_entity_poly.entity_id
_entity_poly.type
_entity_poly.pdbx_seq_one_letter_code
_entity_poly.pdbx_strand_id
1 'polypeptide(L)'
;MAAIALLHAFPLSPAMFDEQARALRAAGHEVVVPDLLTATAIGDAQPDLGVLAHHVRAVMSDAGHSTFAVAGLSMGGYVAMALLRLAAHHVSGLALLDTKATADSEVAAKGRLEYAERVAREGMDWVPSATIEALLGETTRATKPEVVAQVDRWILAADSAAVVWAQQAMAARPDSTADLAVFRRPAVVIVGQEDTLSPLPEALAMAAALGGVPVAEIPTSGHLSAVESPSAVSRALVAWADRISPGAP
;
A
#
# COMPACT_ATOMS: atom_id res chain seq x y z
N MET A 1 -5.68 15.79 -15.58
CA MET A 1 -4.37 15.14 -15.39
C MET A 1 -4.00 15.31 -13.92
N ALA A 2 -3.71 14.21 -13.21
CA ALA A 2 -3.31 14.23 -11.81
C ALA A 2 -1.89 13.66 -11.68
N ALA A 3 -1.12 14.17 -10.70
CA ALA A 3 0.09 13.52 -10.23
C ALA A 3 -0.29 12.46 -9.19
N ILE A 4 0.23 11.25 -9.30
CA ILE A 4 -0.16 10.09 -8.48
C ILE A 4 1.08 9.42 -7.92
N ALA A 5 1.12 9.22 -6.60
CA ALA A 5 2.08 8.36 -5.93
C ALA A 5 1.48 6.96 -5.75
N LEU A 6 2.17 5.90 -6.19
CA LEU A 6 1.81 4.51 -5.93
C LEU A 6 2.73 3.94 -4.84
N LEU A 7 2.18 3.50 -3.72
CA LEU A 7 2.91 3.06 -2.54
C LEU A 7 2.78 1.54 -2.36
N HIS A 8 3.90 0.85 -2.49
CA HIS A 8 3.96 -0.60 -2.54
C HIS A 8 3.70 -1.30 -1.19
N ALA A 9 3.32 -2.58 -1.28
CA ALA A 9 3.14 -3.46 -0.13
C ALA A 9 4.48 -3.89 0.49
N PHE A 10 4.42 -4.32 1.73
CA PHE A 10 5.48 -5.02 2.45
C PHE A 10 5.49 -6.52 2.07
N PRO A 11 6.63 -7.15 1.93
CA PRO A 11 7.98 -6.59 1.79
C PRO A 11 8.42 -6.52 0.31
N LEU A 12 7.59 -5.89 -0.52
CA LEU A 12 7.78 -5.81 -1.96
C LEU A 12 8.50 -4.51 -2.37
N SER A 13 8.52 -4.23 -3.67
CA SER A 13 9.18 -3.08 -4.27
C SER A 13 8.24 -2.34 -5.24
N PRO A 14 8.64 -1.17 -5.77
CA PRO A 14 7.87 -0.43 -6.79
C PRO A 14 7.42 -1.28 -7.98
N ALA A 15 8.17 -2.31 -8.36
CA ALA A 15 7.89 -3.16 -9.52
C ALA A 15 6.52 -3.86 -9.45
N MET A 16 5.93 -3.99 -8.26
CA MET A 16 4.58 -4.57 -8.13
C MET A 16 3.49 -3.72 -8.81
N PHE A 17 3.76 -2.44 -9.04
CA PHE A 17 2.83 -1.50 -9.66
C PHE A 17 3.12 -1.19 -11.14
N ASP A 18 4.01 -1.92 -11.81
CA ASP A 18 4.39 -1.64 -13.21
C ASP A 18 3.19 -1.56 -14.16
N GLU A 19 2.23 -2.47 -14.02
CA GLU A 19 1.01 -2.49 -14.85
C GLU A 19 0.10 -1.30 -14.55
N GLN A 20 -0.11 -0.96 -13.27
CA GLN A 20 -0.94 0.16 -12.85
C GLN A 20 -0.31 1.49 -13.27
N ALA A 21 1.00 1.63 -13.09
CA ALA A 21 1.74 2.81 -13.50
C ALA A 21 1.66 3.02 -15.02
N ARG A 22 1.77 1.95 -15.81
CA ARG A 22 1.61 1.99 -17.27
C ARG A 22 0.19 2.42 -17.66
N ALA A 23 -0.83 1.83 -17.04
CA ALA A 23 -2.23 2.13 -17.34
C ALA A 23 -2.59 3.59 -17.00
N LEU A 24 -2.17 4.08 -15.83
CA LEU A 24 -2.40 5.46 -15.42
C LEU A 24 -1.69 6.47 -16.31
N ARG A 25 -0.43 6.19 -16.72
CA ARG A 25 0.30 7.02 -17.68
C ARG A 25 -0.36 7.03 -19.05
N ALA A 26 -0.86 5.88 -19.51
CA ALA A 26 -1.61 5.79 -20.77
C ALA A 26 -2.93 6.58 -20.73
N ALA A 27 -3.54 6.73 -19.54
CA ALA A 27 -4.71 7.59 -19.31
C ALA A 27 -4.35 9.08 -19.13
N GLY A 28 -3.08 9.46 -19.25
CA GLY A 28 -2.62 10.86 -19.23
C GLY A 28 -2.28 11.39 -17.84
N HIS A 29 -2.12 10.54 -16.83
CA HIS A 29 -1.68 10.95 -15.50
C HIS A 29 -0.15 10.87 -15.35
N GLU A 30 0.41 11.68 -14.45
CA GLU A 30 1.81 11.59 -14.05
C GLU A 30 1.93 10.62 -12.87
N VAL A 31 2.84 9.65 -12.94
CA VAL A 31 2.93 8.59 -11.94
C VAL A 31 4.35 8.46 -11.42
N VAL A 32 4.49 8.56 -10.12
CA VAL A 32 5.72 8.29 -9.36
C VAL A 32 5.47 7.06 -8.48
N VAL A 33 6.45 6.17 -8.39
CA VAL A 33 6.37 4.96 -7.56
C VAL A 33 7.56 4.98 -6.59
N PRO A 34 7.44 5.67 -5.43
CA PRO A 34 8.52 5.72 -4.44
C PRO A 34 8.84 4.33 -3.90
N ASP A 35 10.12 4.03 -3.73
CA ASP A 35 10.55 2.84 -2.99
C ASP A 35 10.58 3.16 -1.49
N LEU A 36 9.75 2.44 -0.73
CA LEU A 36 9.55 2.66 0.69
C LEU A 36 10.57 1.90 1.56
N LEU A 37 11.27 0.93 0.99
CA LEU A 37 12.15 0.01 1.74
C LEU A 37 13.63 0.17 1.36
N THR A 38 14.04 1.42 1.11
CA THR A 38 15.45 1.75 0.86
C THR A 38 16.10 2.44 2.04
N ALA A 39 17.42 2.37 2.12
CA ALA A 39 18.20 3.12 3.10
C ALA A 39 17.92 4.63 3.02
N THR A 40 17.66 5.18 1.82
CA THR A 40 17.31 6.59 1.63
C THR A 40 15.93 6.93 2.20
N ALA A 41 14.96 6.00 2.13
CA ALA A 41 13.62 6.21 2.66
C ALA A 41 13.59 6.14 4.20
N ILE A 42 14.38 5.25 4.79
CA ILE A 42 14.38 4.94 6.22
C ILE A 42 15.41 5.79 6.98
N GLY A 43 16.64 5.92 6.44
CA GLY A 43 17.78 6.57 7.11
C GLY A 43 18.09 5.93 8.46
N ASP A 44 18.55 6.75 9.41
CA ASP A 44 18.80 6.37 10.80
C ASP A 44 17.59 6.63 11.73
N ALA A 45 16.39 6.83 11.14
CA ALA A 45 15.20 7.16 11.91
C ALA A 45 14.68 5.97 12.72
N GLN A 46 14.09 6.25 13.87
CA GLN A 46 13.33 5.25 14.61
C GLN A 46 12.14 4.76 13.76
N PRO A 47 11.75 3.48 13.89
CA PRO A 47 10.65 2.90 13.12
C PRO A 47 9.32 3.63 13.35
N ASP A 48 8.89 4.39 12.34
CA ASP A 48 7.63 5.14 12.30
C ASP A 48 7.20 5.33 10.82
N LEU A 49 5.96 4.98 10.49
CA LEU A 49 5.43 5.15 9.13
C LEU A 49 5.36 6.63 8.70
N GLY A 50 5.37 7.57 9.64
CA GLY A 50 5.51 9.00 9.36
C GLY A 50 6.81 9.34 8.64
N VAL A 51 7.91 8.61 8.91
CA VAL A 51 9.18 8.75 8.18
C VAL A 51 8.98 8.46 6.69
N LEU A 52 8.28 7.35 6.38
CA LEU A 52 7.96 6.99 5.00
C LEU A 52 7.00 8.00 4.35
N ALA A 53 6.04 8.55 5.10
CA ALA A 53 5.16 9.60 4.61
C ALA A 53 5.94 10.88 4.26
N HIS A 54 6.93 11.27 5.06
CA HIS A 54 7.84 12.38 4.74
C HIS A 54 8.69 12.09 3.51
N HIS A 55 9.21 10.86 3.37
CA HIS A 55 9.95 10.43 2.18
C HIS A 55 9.09 10.54 0.92
N VAL A 56 7.86 10.02 0.93
CA VAL A 56 6.91 10.13 -0.19
C VAL A 56 6.69 11.59 -0.58
N ARG A 57 6.45 12.47 0.39
CA ARG A 57 6.28 13.91 0.14
C ARG A 57 7.51 14.54 -0.49
N ALA A 58 8.71 14.19 -0.02
CA ALA A 58 9.96 14.67 -0.59
C ALA A 58 10.13 14.23 -2.06
N VAL A 59 9.96 12.93 -2.33
CA VAL A 59 10.04 12.37 -3.69
C VAL A 59 9.04 13.04 -4.64
N MET A 60 7.80 13.28 -4.20
CA MET A 60 6.80 13.97 -5.01
C MET A 60 7.16 15.44 -5.24
N SER A 61 7.71 16.13 -4.23
CA SER A 61 8.20 17.51 -4.35
C SER A 61 9.36 17.62 -5.34
N ASP A 62 10.31 16.69 -5.28
CA ASP A 62 11.47 16.63 -6.18
C ASP A 62 11.04 16.34 -7.62
N ALA A 63 9.94 15.61 -7.81
CA ALA A 63 9.28 15.41 -9.10
C ALA A 63 8.45 16.63 -9.57
N GLY A 64 8.41 17.73 -8.81
CA GLY A 64 7.69 18.96 -9.16
C GLY A 64 6.24 19.00 -8.68
N HIS A 65 5.79 18.07 -7.83
CA HIS A 65 4.40 17.96 -7.40
C HIS A 65 4.21 18.35 -5.94
N SER A 66 3.73 19.57 -5.69
CA SER A 66 3.38 20.03 -4.34
C SER A 66 2.04 19.48 -3.83
N THR A 67 1.17 19.06 -4.74
CA THR A 67 -0.13 18.40 -4.45
C THR A 67 -0.27 17.20 -5.37
N PHE A 68 -0.63 16.05 -4.82
CA PHE A 68 -0.71 14.78 -5.55
C PHE A 68 -1.76 13.85 -4.96
N ALA A 69 -2.23 12.93 -5.76
CA ALA A 69 -3.05 11.82 -5.29
C ALA A 69 -2.15 10.66 -4.82
N VAL A 70 -2.63 9.85 -3.89
CA VAL A 70 -1.90 8.72 -3.35
C VAL A 70 -2.74 7.45 -3.43
N ALA A 71 -2.16 6.37 -3.95
CA ALA A 71 -2.71 5.03 -3.92
C ALA A 71 -1.74 4.11 -3.19
N GLY A 72 -2.21 3.45 -2.12
CA GLY A 72 -1.35 2.60 -1.30
C GLY A 72 -1.95 1.22 -1.08
N LEU A 73 -1.15 0.18 -1.31
CA LEU A 73 -1.52 -1.20 -1.05
C LEU A 73 -0.89 -1.69 0.26
N SER A 74 -1.71 -2.27 1.17
CA SER A 74 -1.26 -2.84 2.44
C SER A 74 -0.44 -1.84 3.26
N MET A 75 0.85 -2.06 3.49
CA MET A 75 1.75 -1.10 4.13
C MET A 75 1.73 0.27 3.43
N GLY A 76 1.69 0.30 2.10
CA GLY A 76 1.54 1.55 1.34
C GLY A 76 0.27 2.31 1.70
N GLY A 77 -0.82 1.61 2.04
CA GLY A 77 -2.05 2.20 2.58
C GLY A 77 -1.84 2.82 3.96
N TYR A 78 -1.08 2.16 4.83
CA TYR A 78 -0.73 2.73 6.14
C TYR A 78 0.12 4.00 6.00
N VAL A 79 1.07 4.01 5.05
CA VAL A 79 1.87 5.21 4.73
C VAL A 79 1.00 6.32 4.16
N ALA A 80 0.04 6.00 3.29
CA ALA A 80 -0.92 6.97 2.75
C ALA A 80 -1.76 7.61 3.86
N MET A 81 -2.22 6.82 4.84
CA MET A 81 -2.96 7.33 6.00
C MET A 81 -2.05 8.15 6.95
N ALA A 82 -0.79 7.76 7.14
CA ALA A 82 0.18 8.58 7.87
C ALA A 82 0.42 9.94 7.16
N LEU A 83 0.45 9.95 5.83
CA LEU A 83 0.55 11.17 5.03
C LEU A 83 -0.67 12.09 5.24
N LEU A 84 -1.89 11.55 5.31
CA LEU A 84 -3.08 12.35 5.64
C LEU A 84 -2.95 13.03 7.01
N ARG A 85 -2.48 12.32 8.02
CA ARG A 85 -2.28 12.86 9.36
C ARG A 85 -1.27 14.01 9.39
N LEU A 86 -0.18 13.88 8.63
CA LEU A 86 0.93 14.83 8.64
C LEU A 86 0.70 16.00 7.67
N ALA A 87 0.04 15.76 6.53
CA ALA A 87 0.07 16.68 5.42
C ALA A 87 -1.13 16.53 4.47
N ALA A 88 -2.37 16.39 5.02
CA ALA A 88 -3.58 16.16 4.24
C ALA A 88 -3.81 17.20 3.12
N HIS A 89 -3.33 18.44 3.27
CA HIS A 89 -3.47 19.50 2.27
C HIS A 89 -2.69 19.21 0.98
N HIS A 90 -1.65 18.38 1.01
CA HIS A 90 -0.92 17.94 -0.18
C HIS A 90 -1.61 16.78 -0.93
N VAL A 91 -2.61 16.10 -0.32
CA VAL A 91 -3.24 14.92 -0.90
C VAL A 91 -4.50 15.30 -1.64
N SER A 92 -4.50 15.23 -2.98
CA SER A 92 -5.64 15.58 -3.85
C SER A 92 -6.62 14.43 -4.10
N GLY A 93 -6.27 13.20 -3.78
CA GLY A 93 -7.10 12.01 -3.90
C GLY A 93 -6.49 10.82 -3.17
N LEU A 94 -7.30 9.86 -2.76
CA LEU A 94 -6.88 8.71 -1.96
C LEU A 94 -7.44 7.40 -2.53
N ALA A 95 -6.56 6.43 -2.80
CA ALA A 95 -6.95 5.06 -3.08
C ALA A 95 -6.31 4.12 -2.06
N LEU A 96 -7.12 3.33 -1.36
CA LEU A 96 -6.68 2.36 -0.36
C LEU A 96 -6.93 0.96 -0.88
N LEU A 97 -5.85 0.18 -1.07
CA LEU A 97 -5.90 -1.15 -1.66
C LEU A 97 -5.47 -2.19 -0.61
N ASP A 98 -6.29 -3.22 -0.42
CA ASP A 98 -5.94 -4.39 0.41
C ASP A 98 -5.27 -3.97 1.74
N THR A 99 -5.91 -3.06 2.47
CA THR A 99 -5.35 -2.43 3.68
C THR A 99 -6.44 -2.21 4.73
N LYS A 100 -6.10 -1.68 5.89
CA LYS A 100 -7.05 -1.35 6.97
C LYS A 100 -6.63 -0.09 7.72
N ALA A 101 -7.61 0.65 8.25
CA ALA A 101 -7.35 1.86 9.02
C ALA A 101 -7.04 1.58 10.49
N THR A 102 -7.48 0.45 11.01
CA THR A 102 -7.34 0.09 12.43
C THR A 102 -5.88 -0.15 12.82
N ALA A 103 -5.52 0.23 14.04
CA ALA A 103 -4.26 -0.19 14.66
C ALA A 103 -4.18 -1.72 14.76
N ASP A 104 -2.97 -2.27 14.87
CA ASP A 104 -2.84 -3.68 15.21
C ASP A 104 -3.34 -3.95 16.64
N SER A 105 -3.96 -5.10 16.86
CA SER A 105 -4.15 -5.62 18.20
C SER A 105 -2.80 -5.92 18.87
N GLU A 106 -2.77 -6.01 20.20
CA GLU A 106 -1.55 -6.39 20.92
C GLU A 106 -0.93 -7.68 20.39
N VAL A 107 -1.76 -8.66 20.04
CA VAL A 107 -1.31 -9.94 19.47
C VAL A 107 -0.70 -9.74 18.09
N ALA A 108 -1.32 -8.95 17.23
CA ALA A 108 -0.80 -8.67 15.89
C ALA A 108 0.50 -7.86 15.93
N ALA A 109 0.56 -6.82 16.78
CA ALA A 109 1.76 -6.02 16.99
C ALA A 109 2.93 -6.88 17.51
N LYS A 110 2.66 -7.76 18.51
CA LYS A 110 3.65 -8.71 19.00
C LYS A 110 4.15 -9.66 17.91
N GLY A 111 3.24 -10.21 17.10
CA GLY A 111 3.61 -11.07 15.97
C GLY A 111 4.52 -10.37 14.96
N ARG A 112 4.31 -9.06 14.70
CA ARG A 112 5.23 -8.27 13.86
C ARG A 112 6.62 -8.13 14.46
N LEU A 113 6.71 -7.91 15.77
CA LEU A 113 7.99 -7.79 16.45
C LEU A 113 8.74 -9.13 16.46
N GLU A 114 8.06 -10.24 16.71
CA GLU A 114 8.63 -11.59 16.63
C GLU A 114 9.10 -11.93 15.21
N TYR A 115 8.34 -11.51 14.18
CA TYR A 115 8.76 -11.63 12.78
C TYR A 115 10.04 -10.81 12.51
N ALA A 116 10.10 -9.55 12.98
CA ALA A 116 11.27 -8.70 12.83
C ALA A 116 12.51 -9.31 13.50
N GLU A 117 12.38 -9.81 14.72
CA GLU A 117 13.45 -10.49 15.45
C GLU A 117 13.94 -11.75 14.69
N ARG A 118 13.01 -12.50 14.12
CA ARG A 118 13.35 -13.68 13.34
C ARG A 118 14.11 -13.33 12.07
N VAL A 119 13.67 -12.30 11.32
CA VAL A 119 14.38 -11.81 10.13
C VAL A 119 15.79 -11.33 10.48
N ALA A 120 15.94 -10.57 11.58
CA ALA A 120 17.24 -10.12 12.05
C ALA A 120 18.22 -11.26 12.39
N ARG A 121 17.70 -12.38 12.88
CA ARG A 121 18.48 -13.55 13.28
C ARG A 121 18.74 -14.53 12.13
N GLU A 122 17.72 -14.79 11.28
CA GLU A 122 17.72 -15.89 10.32
C GLU A 122 17.76 -15.42 8.84
N GLY A 123 17.66 -14.09 8.59
CA GLY A 123 17.59 -13.56 7.23
C GLY A 123 16.23 -13.78 6.57
N MET A 124 16.18 -13.71 5.24
CA MET A 124 14.95 -13.68 4.44
C MET A 124 14.49 -15.04 3.88
N ASP A 125 15.31 -16.08 3.92
CA ASP A 125 15.08 -17.35 3.19
C ASP A 125 13.78 -18.09 3.59
N TRP A 126 13.35 -17.92 4.83
CA TRP A 126 12.12 -18.53 5.36
C TRP A 126 10.85 -17.70 5.06
N VAL A 127 11.01 -16.41 4.71
CA VAL A 127 9.90 -15.46 4.62
C VAL A 127 8.88 -15.83 3.54
N PRO A 128 9.28 -16.22 2.30
CA PRO A 128 8.28 -16.60 1.29
C PRO A 128 7.35 -17.71 1.77
N SER A 129 7.91 -18.79 2.29
CA SER A 129 7.11 -19.96 2.75
C SER A 129 6.16 -19.60 3.91
N ALA A 130 6.48 -18.59 4.69
CA ALA A 130 5.65 -18.16 5.83
C ALA A 130 4.58 -17.13 5.44
N THR A 131 4.69 -16.47 4.27
CA THR A 131 3.84 -15.32 3.94
C THR A 131 3.01 -15.49 2.66
N ILE A 132 3.44 -16.28 1.71
CA ILE A 132 2.78 -16.45 0.40
C ILE A 132 1.30 -16.83 0.55
N GLU A 133 0.97 -17.70 1.48
CA GLU A 133 -0.40 -18.15 1.70
C GLU A 133 -1.34 -17.02 2.10
N ALA A 134 -0.85 -16.09 2.90
CA ALA A 134 -1.62 -14.92 3.33
C ALA A 134 -1.60 -13.78 2.31
N LEU A 135 -0.52 -13.66 1.52
CA LEU A 135 -0.36 -12.60 0.52
C LEU A 135 -1.13 -12.86 -0.77
N LEU A 136 -1.28 -14.11 -1.19
CA LEU A 136 -1.93 -14.47 -2.45
C LEU A 136 -3.21 -15.25 -2.20
N GLY A 137 -4.24 -14.93 -2.96
CA GLY A 137 -5.50 -15.64 -2.95
C GLY A 137 -5.35 -17.12 -3.34
N GLU A 138 -6.28 -17.95 -2.86
CA GLU A 138 -6.30 -19.39 -3.16
C GLU A 138 -6.32 -19.63 -4.67
N THR A 139 -7.14 -18.89 -5.42
CA THR A 139 -7.22 -18.98 -6.87
C THR A 139 -5.87 -18.70 -7.53
N THR A 140 -5.17 -17.64 -7.13
CA THR A 140 -3.85 -17.30 -7.67
C THR A 140 -2.82 -18.40 -7.38
N ARG A 141 -2.77 -18.89 -6.14
CA ARG A 141 -1.85 -19.96 -5.75
C ARG A 141 -2.09 -21.26 -6.53
N ALA A 142 -3.36 -21.55 -6.84
CA ALA A 142 -3.71 -22.74 -7.59
C ALA A 142 -3.50 -22.62 -9.11
N THR A 143 -3.65 -21.42 -9.69
CA THR A 143 -3.77 -21.25 -11.15
C THR A 143 -2.69 -20.39 -11.80
N LYS A 144 -1.90 -19.62 -11.00
CA LYS A 144 -0.89 -18.67 -11.51
C LYS A 144 0.48 -18.88 -10.85
N PRO A 145 1.14 -20.03 -11.11
CA PRO A 145 2.45 -20.33 -10.50
C PRO A 145 3.53 -19.29 -10.83
N GLU A 146 3.43 -18.61 -11.98
CA GLU A 146 4.32 -17.52 -12.36
C GLU A 146 4.20 -16.31 -11.45
N VAL A 147 2.98 -15.99 -10.96
CA VAL A 147 2.75 -14.91 -9.98
C VAL A 147 3.34 -15.29 -8.63
N VAL A 148 3.12 -16.53 -8.18
CA VAL A 148 3.73 -17.04 -6.94
C VAL A 148 5.24 -16.91 -7.00
N ALA A 149 5.89 -17.43 -8.07
CA ALA A 149 7.32 -17.35 -8.24
C ALA A 149 7.85 -15.90 -8.36
N GLN A 150 7.05 -14.98 -8.91
CA GLN A 150 7.41 -13.57 -8.98
C GLN A 150 7.40 -12.92 -7.59
N VAL A 151 6.37 -13.17 -6.80
CA VAL A 151 6.25 -12.63 -5.43
C VAL A 151 7.36 -13.20 -4.54
N ASP A 152 7.66 -14.50 -4.64
CA ASP A 152 8.80 -15.13 -3.96
C ASP A 152 10.12 -14.39 -4.24
N ARG A 153 10.41 -14.12 -5.52
CA ARG A 153 11.63 -13.39 -5.90
C ARG A 153 11.68 -11.98 -5.32
N TRP A 154 10.55 -11.26 -5.31
CA TRP A 154 10.50 -9.93 -4.72
C TRP A 154 10.72 -9.94 -3.21
N ILE A 155 10.12 -10.90 -2.50
CA ILE A 155 10.33 -11.07 -1.06
C ILE A 155 11.80 -11.35 -0.75
N LEU A 156 12.42 -12.29 -1.48
CA LEU A 156 13.83 -12.66 -1.27
C LEU A 156 14.82 -11.54 -1.63
N ALA A 157 14.42 -10.61 -2.50
CA ALA A 157 15.25 -9.47 -2.88
C ALA A 157 15.16 -8.29 -1.91
N ALA A 158 14.24 -8.32 -0.93
CA ALA A 158 14.08 -7.24 0.03
C ALA A 158 15.26 -7.19 1.01
N ASP A 159 15.69 -5.97 1.36
CA ASP A 159 16.71 -5.75 2.37
C ASP A 159 16.19 -6.14 3.76
N SER A 160 16.90 -7.03 4.44
CA SER A 160 16.46 -7.57 5.74
C SER A 160 16.38 -6.50 6.84
N ALA A 161 17.26 -5.50 6.82
CA ALA A 161 17.23 -4.42 7.80
C ALA A 161 16.01 -3.51 7.57
N ALA A 162 15.68 -3.22 6.30
CA ALA A 162 14.47 -2.49 5.94
C ALA A 162 13.19 -3.26 6.31
N VAL A 163 13.19 -4.57 6.13
CA VAL A 163 12.08 -5.45 6.54
C VAL A 163 11.87 -5.43 8.05
N VAL A 164 12.94 -5.51 8.84
CA VAL A 164 12.89 -5.40 10.30
C VAL A 164 12.32 -4.05 10.72
N TRP A 165 12.85 -2.97 10.17
CA TRP A 165 12.39 -1.61 10.44
C TRP A 165 10.91 -1.44 10.12
N ALA A 166 10.47 -1.89 8.95
CA ALA A 166 9.09 -1.75 8.50
C ALA A 166 8.10 -2.53 9.39
N GLN A 167 8.47 -3.73 9.85
CA GLN A 167 7.63 -4.50 10.77
C GLN A 167 7.45 -3.77 12.11
N GLN A 168 8.53 -3.19 12.64
CA GLN A 168 8.48 -2.39 13.87
C GLN A 168 7.62 -1.12 13.67
N ALA A 169 7.79 -0.42 12.55
CA ALA A 169 6.99 0.77 12.22
C ALA A 169 5.49 0.44 12.06
N MET A 170 5.16 -0.69 11.41
CA MET A 170 3.77 -1.15 11.28
C MET A 170 3.17 -1.57 12.62
N ALA A 171 3.95 -2.21 13.51
CA ALA A 171 3.49 -2.61 14.84
C ALA A 171 3.09 -1.39 15.71
N ALA A 172 3.77 -0.28 15.54
CA ALA A 172 3.55 0.96 16.31
C ALA A 172 2.49 1.90 15.69
N ARG A 173 1.93 1.58 14.50
CA ARG A 173 1.03 2.49 13.82
C ARG A 173 -0.26 2.74 14.61
N PRO A 174 -0.71 3.99 14.71
CA PRO A 174 -1.99 4.31 15.34
C PRO A 174 -3.18 3.95 14.43
N ASP A 175 -4.39 3.96 15.00
CA ASP A 175 -5.64 3.95 14.24
C ASP A 175 -5.78 5.24 13.40
N SER A 176 -6.18 5.09 12.15
CA SER A 176 -6.33 6.18 11.17
C SER A 176 -7.79 6.45 10.78
N THR A 177 -8.75 5.83 11.45
CA THR A 177 -10.18 6.00 11.14
C THR A 177 -10.61 7.47 11.22
N ALA A 178 -10.11 8.20 12.21
CA ALA A 178 -10.39 9.62 12.37
C ALA A 178 -9.79 10.48 11.24
N ASP A 179 -8.60 10.11 10.75
CA ASP A 179 -7.95 10.81 9.62
C ASP A 179 -8.77 10.63 8.33
N LEU A 180 -9.30 9.42 8.10
CA LEU A 180 -10.20 9.15 6.98
C LEU A 180 -11.53 9.91 7.10
N ALA A 181 -12.08 10.00 8.31
CA ALA A 181 -13.37 10.63 8.56
C ALA A 181 -13.40 12.14 8.25
N VAL A 182 -12.25 12.79 8.16
CA VAL A 182 -12.16 14.22 7.79
C VAL A 182 -11.71 14.44 6.34
N PHE A 183 -11.31 13.41 5.61
CA PHE A 183 -10.90 13.51 4.22
C PHE A 183 -12.12 13.69 3.30
N ARG A 184 -12.08 14.69 2.38
CA ARG A 184 -13.25 15.09 1.54
C ARG A 184 -12.92 15.16 0.04
N ARG A 185 -11.80 14.61 -0.37
CA ARG A 185 -11.39 14.60 -1.78
C ARG A 185 -11.72 13.25 -2.41
N PRO A 186 -11.66 13.10 -3.76
CA PRO A 186 -11.98 11.84 -4.43
C PRO A 186 -11.25 10.65 -3.82
N ALA A 187 -11.99 9.64 -3.37
CA ALA A 187 -11.41 8.44 -2.81
C ALA A 187 -12.08 7.16 -3.35
N VAL A 188 -11.36 6.05 -3.24
CA VAL A 188 -11.81 4.70 -3.56
C VAL A 188 -11.13 3.70 -2.61
N VAL A 189 -11.84 2.64 -2.25
CA VAL A 189 -11.26 1.48 -1.57
C VAL A 189 -11.32 0.30 -2.55
N ILE A 190 -10.24 -0.48 -2.61
CA ILE A 190 -10.10 -1.66 -3.47
C ILE A 190 -9.72 -2.83 -2.58
N VAL A 191 -10.33 -3.99 -2.80
CA VAL A 191 -10.06 -5.19 -1.98
C VAL A 191 -10.18 -6.45 -2.81
N GLY A 192 -9.24 -7.38 -2.64
CA GLY A 192 -9.34 -8.72 -3.20
C GLY A 192 -10.41 -9.54 -2.47
N GLN A 193 -11.25 -10.27 -3.21
CA GLN A 193 -12.31 -11.09 -2.60
C GLN A 193 -11.77 -12.25 -1.74
N GLU A 194 -10.53 -12.67 -1.98
CA GLU A 194 -9.84 -13.72 -1.25
C GLU A 194 -8.83 -13.16 -0.22
N ASP A 195 -8.83 -11.83 0.03
CA ASP A 195 -7.92 -11.22 1.01
C ASP A 195 -8.32 -11.59 2.44
N THR A 196 -7.45 -12.33 3.12
CA THR A 196 -7.62 -12.75 4.52
C THR A 196 -6.89 -11.84 5.52
N LEU A 197 -5.97 -10.99 5.06
CA LEU A 197 -5.22 -10.04 5.90
C LEU A 197 -5.98 -8.73 6.14
N SER A 198 -6.68 -8.26 5.11
CA SER A 198 -7.50 -7.05 5.13
C SER A 198 -8.84 -7.33 4.44
N PRO A 199 -9.70 -8.18 5.02
CA PRO A 199 -10.89 -8.68 4.37
C PRO A 199 -11.94 -7.59 4.13
N LEU A 200 -12.94 -7.88 3.30
CA LEU A 200 -13.99 -6.96 2.88
C LEU A 200 -14.59 -6.11 4.02
N PRO A 201 -14.83 -6.60 5.25
CA PRO A 201 -15.32 -5.75 6.34
C PRO A 201 -14.40 -4.56 6.67
N GLU A 202 -13.07 -4.73 6.58
CA GLU A 202 -12.12 -3.63 6.78
C GLU A 202 -12.24 -2.59 5.65
N ALA A 203 -12.39 -3.04 4.41
CA ALA A 203 -12.60 -2.16 3.25
C ALA A 203 -13.92 -1.37 3.38
N LEU A 204 -15.00 -2.02 3.80
CA LEU A 204 -16.30 -1.37 4.05
C LEU A 204 -16.21 -0.34 5.19
N ALA A 205 -15.48 -0.66 6.26
CA ALA A 205 -15.28 0.27 7.37
C ALA A 205 -14.51 1.53 6.93
N MET A 206 -13.44 1.38 6.14
CA MET A 206 -12.71 2.53 5.56
C MET A 206 -13.58 3.33 4.61
N ALA A 207 -14.34 2.68 3.74
CA ALA A 207 -15.26 3.36 2.82
C ALA A 207 -16.33 4.16 3.57
N ALA A 208 -16.88 3.61 4.65
CA ALA A 208 -17.84 4.30 5.51
C ALA A 208 -17.19 5.52 6.20
N ALA A 209 -15.98 5.38 6.75
CA ALA A 209 -15.22 6.49 7.34
C ALA A 209 -14.94 7.61 6.33
N LEU A 210 -14.67 7.28 5.07
CA LEU A 210 -14.50 8.22 3.96
C LEU A 210 -15.81 8.84 3.44
N GLY A 211 -16.94 8.61 4.12
CA GLY A 211 -18.24 9.18 3.74
C GLY A 211 -19.02 8.36 2.72
N GLY A 212 -18.77 7.06 2.62
CA GLY A 212 -19.49 6.15 1.71
C GLY A 212 -18.92 6.12 0.30
N VAL A 213 -17.59 6.17 0.17
CA VAL A 213 -16.94 6.06 -1.14
C VAL A 213 -17.11 4.66 -1.75
N PRO A 214 -16.94 4.50 -3.09
CA PRO A 214 -17.03 3.19 -3.72
C PRO A 214 -16.00 2.20 -3.16
N VAL A 215 -16.43 0.93 -3.02
CA VAL A 215 -15.55 -0.22 -2.80
C VAL A 215 -15.51 -1.04 -4.10
N ALA A 216 -14.32 -1.26 -4.63
CA ALA A 216 -14.10 -2.11 -5.78
C ALA A 216 -13.59 -3.48 -5.30
N GLU A 217 -14.45 -4.48 -5.35
CA GLU A 217 -14.07 -5.87 -5.06
C GLU A 217 -13.43 -6.50 -6.28
N ILE A 218 -12.22 -7.06 -6.11
CA ILE A 218 -11.46 -7.70 -7.18
C ILE A 218 -11.64 -9.21 -7.10
N PRO A 219 -12.35 -9.83 -8.02
CA PRO A 219 -12.60 -11.27 -8.01
C PRO A 219 -11.31 -12.08 -8.10
N THR A 220 -11.30 -13.25 -7.49
CA THR A 220 -10.21 -14.24 -7.59
C THR A 220 -8.84 -13.68 -7.23
N SER A 221 -8.79 -12.75 -6.28
CA SER A 221 -7.57 -12.09 -5.82
C SER A 221 -7.51 -12.02 -4.30
N GLY A 222 -6.35 -12.27 -3.74
CA GLY A 222 -6.04 -12.09 -2.33
C GLY A 222 -5.52 -10.69 -2.02
N HIS A 223 -4.55 -10.64 -1.10
CA HIS A 223 -4.00 -9.41 -0.54
C HIS A 223 -3.11 -8.61 -1.50
N LEU A 224 -2.60 -9.21 -2.56
CA LEU A 224 -1.83 -8.51 -3.58
C LEU A 224 -2.66 -8.32 -4.86
N SER A 225 -3.89 -7.79 -4.73
CA SER A 225 -4.84 -7.68 -5.84
C SER A 225 -4.26 -6.98 -7.08
N ALA A 226 -3.37 -6.00 -6.90
CA ALA A 226 -2.67 -5.30 -7.98
C ALA A 226 -1.75 -6.22 -8.80
N VAL A 227 -1.21 -7.27 -8.18
CA VAL A 227 -0.34 -8.27 -8.83
C VAL A 227 -1.17 -9.44 -9.37
N GLU A 228 -2.20 -9.84 -8.64
CA GLU A 228 -3.02 -11.00 -8.95
C GLU A 228 -4.02 -10.74 -10.08
N SER A 229 -4.57 -9.53 -10.13
CA SER A 229 -5.54 -9.09 -11.15
C SER A 229 -5.23 -7.69 -11.66
N PRO A 230 -4.05 -7.49 -12.30
CA PRO A 230 -3.52 -6.16 -12.63
C PRO A 230 -4.47 -5.32 -13.50
N SER A 231 -5.14 -5.94 -14.48
CA SER A 231 -6.07 -5.23 -15.34
C SER A 231 -7.32 -4.72 -14.62
N ALA A 232 -7.83 -5.47 -13.63
CA ALA A 232 -9.01 -5.05 -12.87
C ALA A 232 -8.66 -3.88 -11.94
N VAL A 233 -7.54 -3.98 -11.22
CA VAL A 233 -7.05 -2.91 -10.35
C VAL A 233 -6.69 -1.66 -11.16
N SER A 234 -6.04 -1.81 -12.33
CA SER A 234 -5.73 -0.67 -13.21
C SER A 234 -6.98 0.08 -13.65
N ARG A 235 -8.05 -0.62 -14.04
CA ARG A 235 -9.32 0.03 -14.40
C ARG A 235 -9.93 0.80 -13.22
N ALA A 236 -9.91 0.23 -12.03
CA ALA A 236 -10.43 0.90 -10.82
C ALA A 236 -9.62 2.16 -10.47
N LEU A 237 -8.29 2.09 -10.58
CA LEU A 237 -7.40 3.23 -10.33
C LEU A 237 -7.54 4.32 -11.39
N VAL A 238 -7.67 3.99 -12.68
CA VAL A 238 -7.91 4.98 -13.75
C VAL A 238 -9.26 5.68 -13.53
N ALA A 239 -10.33 4.91 -13.27
CA ALA A 239 -11.65 5.49 -13.00
C ALA A 239 -11.68 6.38 -11.75
N TRP A 240 -10.86 6.10 -10.74
CA TRP A 240 -10.68 6.98 -9.59
C TRP A 240 -9.87 8.23 -9.96
N ALA A 241 -8.76 8.07 -10.65
CA ALA A 241 -7.85 9.16 -11.02
C ALA A 241 -8.53 10.21 -11.91
N ASP A 242 -9.41 9.77 -12.84
CA ASP A 242 -10.20 10.64 -13.72
C ASP A 242 -11.16 11.58 -12.94
N ARG A 243 -11.50 11.24 -11.70
CA ARG A 243 -12.34 12.10 -10.83
C ARG A 243 -11.54 13.19 -10.11
N ILE A 244 -10.21 13.13 -10.18
CA ILE A 244 -9.33 14.09 -9.50
C ILE A 244 -9.18 15.31 -10.38
N SER A 245 -9.76 16.42 -9.95
CA SER A 245 -9.65 17.69 -10.70
C SER A 245 -8.20 18.18 -10.68
N PRO A 246 -7.66 18.66 -11.83
CA PRO A 246 -6.36 19.33 -11.85
C PRO A 246 -6.44 20.61 -11.00
N GLY A 247 -5.65 20.69 -9.93
CA GLY A 247 -5.39 21.96 -9.26
C GLY A 247 -6.57 22.59 -8.49
N ALA A 248 -7.40 21.80 -7.80
CA ALA A 248 -8.25 22.36 -6.74
C ALA A 248 -7.32 22.64 -5.52
N PRO A 249 -7.21 23.91 -5.08
CA PRO A 249 -6.38 24.33 -3.95
C PRO A 249 -6.89 23.75 -2.63
#